data_36c94a8b388c040cc0c4e4183fd89a2a
#
_entry.id   36c94a8b388c040cc0c4e4183fd89a2a
#
_cell.length_a   1.000
_cell.length_b   1.000
_cell.length_c   1.000
_cell.angle_alpha   90.00
_cell.angle_beta   90.00
_cell.angle_gamma   90.00
#
_symmetry.space_group_name_H-M   'P 1'
#
loop_
_entity.id
_entity.type
_entity.pdbx_description
1 polymer ?
#
loop_
_entity_poly.entity_id
_entity_poly.type
_entity_poly.pdbx_seq_one_letter_code
_entity_poly.pdbx_strand_id
1 'polypeptide(L)'
;MMRARAKFAPLFLAGATLLFPPATALGAEQGFTPRLQTPRIAPLGKENRTPEQEAMLASRPDFNIYKTLAHDVDLYNRWSPLGRFILDGSSLPPREREIVMLRMGWLCQSEYEWAQHARIAKAQAGLSNQDIHRIAEGPAAAGWSDFERTLLRMVDELRYDTMISEATWNALRAKYSVQQVIEALYTAAQYQLVSMALNSLGVQLDPGLEDRLPKDGALPAPATQPKSPRLKQPRVPPLAESAWSEEQRKLIAEQKLTGPVLNLYRTMLNHPVLYGPRYKFGSYLQRDSLLPPKTRELLIMRTAALTGAEYEWGHHVEAAQKAGFSAEEIRRIKSGPDAPGWSEEHAAVLRAADELRREAFVSERTWTTLAKYYDTKRLIEIVYTSGGYTMTALAINSLGIQLEPGYPRFP
;
A
#
# COMPACT_ATOMS: atom_id res chain seq x y z
N MET A 1 -79.36 -6.01 45.12
CA MET A 1 -77.90 -6.21 45.18
C MET A 1 -77.33 -6.19 43.78
N MET A 2 -76.95 -5.01 43.30
CA MET A 2 -76.36 -4.86 41.91
C MET A 2 -74.88 -4.61 42.02
N ARG A 3 -74.11 -5.50 41.35
CA ARG A 3 -72.65 -5.35 41.21
C ARG A 3 -72.36 -4.53 39.97
N ALA A 4 -71.71 -3.36 40.19
CA ALA A 4 -71.22 -2.50 39.12
C ALA A 4 -69.99 -3.16 38.44
N ARG A 5 -70.01 -3.29 37.12
CA ARG A 5 -68.85 -3.66 36.31
C ARG A 5 -68.12 -2.37 35.87
N ALA A 6 -66.89 -2.21 36.29
CA ALA A 6 -65.97 -1.18 35.77
C ALA A 6 -65.49 -1.57 34.37
N LYS A 7 -65.65 -0.66 33.41
CA LYS A 7 -65.10 -0.79 32.05
C LYS A 7 -63.69 -0.20 32.06
N PHE A 8 -62.71 -1.04 31.77
CA PHE A 8 -61.36 -0.62 31.44
C PHE A 8 -61.30 -0.18 29.98
N ALA A 9 -60.89 1.04 29.68
CA ALA A 9 -60.54 1.52 28.36
C ALA A 9 -59.06 1.25 28.09
N PRO A 10 -58.67 0.81 26.90
CA PRO A 10 -57.29 0.61 26.55
C PRO A 10 -56.60 1.92 26.23
N LEU A 11 -55.49 2.16 26.90
CA LEU A 11 -54.54 3.28 26.62
C LEU A 11 -53.80 2.95 25.33
N PHE A 12 -54.01 3.71 24.25
CA PHE A 12 -53.19 3.65 23.06
C PHE A 12 -51.89 4.37 23.33
N LEU A 13 -50.77 3.65 23.48
CA LEU A 13 -49.42 4.21 23.37
C LEU A 13 -49.15 4.56 21.90
N ALA A 14 -49.09 5.85 21.60
CA ALA A 14 -48.60 6.34 20.33
C ALA A 14 -47.09 6.09 20.24
N GLY A 15 -46.66 5.07 19.54
CA GLY A 15 -45.30 4.85 19.20
C GLY A 15 -44.83 5.90 18.20
N ALA A 16 -43.99 6.84 18.64
CA ALA A 16 -43.28 7.75 17.74
C ALA A 16 -42.24 6.95 16.98
N THR A 17 -42.52 6.54 15.75
CA THR A 17 -41.58 6.01 14.81
C THR A 17 -40.67 7.16 14.38
N LEU A 18 -39.44 7.20 14.92
CA LEU A 18 -38.38 8.03 14.38
C LEU A 18 -38.04 7.51 12.97
N LEU A 19 -38.62 8.16 11.97
CA LEU A 19 -38.19 8.03 10.58
C LEU A 19 -36.80 8.65 10.48
N PHE A 20 -35.76 7.80 10.52
CA PHE A 20 -34.45 8.15 10.00
C PHE A 20 -34.64 8.41 8.50
N PRO A 21 -34.19 9.56 7.97
CA PRO A 21 -34.15 9.74 6.54
C PRO A 21 -33.28 8.62 5.94
N PRO A 22 -33.65 8.03 4.80
CA PRO A 22 -32.78 7.10 4.13
C PRO A 22 -31.46 7.80 3.89
N ALA A 23 -30.34 7.14 4.25
CA ALA A 23 -29.02 7.57 3.85
C ALA A 23 -29.09 7.77 2.33
N THR A 24 -29.14 9.03 1.93
CA THR A 24 -28.96 9.40 0.53
C THR A 24 -27.64 8.79 0.12
N ALA A 25 -27.71 7.75 -0.69
CA ALA A 25 -26.58 7.32 -1.47
C ALA A 25 -26.09 8.57 -2.21
N LEU A 26 -25.02 9.17 -1.72
CA LEU A 26 -24.23 10.08 -2.49
C LEU A 26 -23.77 9.26 -3.69
N GLY A 27 -24.54 9.34 -4.78
CA GLY A 27 -24.10 8.98 -6.10
C GLY A 27 -22.87 9.81 -6.34
N ALA A 28 -21.71 9.20 -6.17
CA ALA A 28 -20.46 9.79 -6.59
C ALA A 28 -20.61 10.07 -8.07
N GLU A 29 -20.77 11.32 -8.45
CA GLU A 29 -20.28 11.78 -9.72
C GLU A 29 -18.79 11.43 -9.69
N GLN A 30 -18.40 10.37 -10.41
CA GLN A 30 -17.05 9.89 -10.54
C GLN A 30 -16.28 10.83 -11.48
N GLY A 31 -16.16 12.09 -11.07
CA GLY A 31 -15.29 13.05 -11.69
C GLY A 31 -13.92 13.00 -11.01
N PHE A 32 -12.89 12.83 -11.79
CA PHE A 32 -11.51 13.01 -11.36
C PHE A 32 -11.32 14.40 -10.76
N THR A 33 -11.30 14.50 -9.45
CA THR A 33 -10.87 15.72 -8.78
C THR A 33 -9.37 15.58 -8.57
N PRO A 34 -8.53 16.48 -9.13
CA PRO A 34 -7.14 16.56 -8.74
C PRO A 34 -7.06 16.67 -7.23
N ARG A 35 -6.37 15.75 -6.58
CA ARG A 35 -6.43 15.64 -5.12
C ARG A 35 -5.86 16.86 -4.43
N LEU A 36 -4.76 17.39 -4.94
CA LEU A 36 -4.11 18.61 -4.43
C LEU A 36 -3.64 19.48 -5.58
N GLN A 37 -3.98 20.75 -5.54
CA GLN A 37 -3.55 21.78 -6.50
C GLN A 37 -2.19 22.39 -6.14
N THR A 38 -1.76 22.22 -4.90
CA THR A 38 -0.50 22.73 -4.35
C THR A 38 0.18 21.64 -3.52
N PRO A 39 1.52 21.64 -3.43
CA PRO A 39 2.21 20.66 -2.61
C PRO A 39 1.93 20.90 -1.13
N ARG A 40 1.68 19.81 -0.37
CA ARG A 40 1.70 19.85 1.10
C ARG A 40 3.11 19.91 1.63
N ILE A 41 4.03 19.21 0.96
CA ILE A 41 5.45 19.28 1.22
C ILE A 41 6.10 19.85 -0.04
N ALA A 42 6.56 21.10 0.06
CA ALA A 42 7.18 21.79 -1.06
C ALA A 42 8.48 21.09 -1.50
N PRO A 43 8.74 20.98 -2.82
CA PRO A 43 10.01 20.50 -3.30
C PRO A 43 11.14 21.44 -2.83
N LEU A 44 12.27 20.88 -2.37
CA LEU A 44 13.39 21.66 -1.86
C LEU A 44 14.02 22.52 -2.95
N GLY A 45 13.98 23.85 -2.75
CA GLY A 45 14.74 24.82 -3.54
C GLY A 45 16.26 24.69 -3.30
N LYS A 46 17.07 25.08 -4.27
CA LYS A 46 18.55 24.94 -4.18
C LYS A 46 19.14 25.68 -2.99
N GLU A 47 18.58 26.83 -2.66
CA GLU A 47 19.03 27.71 -1.57
C GLU A 47 18.80 27.12 -0.17
N ASN A 48 17.95 26.12 -0.04
CA ASN A 48 17.54 25.56 1.26
C ASN A 48 18.07 24.14 1.51
N ARG A 49 19.03 23.66 0.68
CA ARG A 49 19.53 22.31 0.76
C ARG A 49 20.72 22.20 1.69
N THR A 50 20.74 21.14 2.51
CA THR A 50 21.95 20.72 3.20
C THR A 50 22.94 20.06 2.22
N PRO A 51 24.24 19.96 2.57
CA PRO A 51 25.21 19.23 1.73
C PRO A 51 24.79 17.78 1.40
N GLU A 52 24.13 17.10 2.33
CA GLU A 52 23.64 15.74 2.14
C GLU A 52 22.48 15.67 1.14
N GLN A 53 21.53 16.62 1.24
CA GLN A 53 20.43 16.75 0.29
C GLN A 53 20.91 17.09 -1.13
N GLU A 54 21.91 17.99 -1.23
CA GLU A 54 22.52 18.31 -2.50
C GLU A 54 23.25 17.10 -3.11
N ALA A 55 24.01 16.35 -2.32
CA ALA A 55 24.67 15.12 -2.77
C ALA A 55 23.66 14.06 -3.26
N MET A 56 22.53 13.88 -2.56
CA MET A 56 21.46 12.99 -2.99
C MET A 56 20.87 13.43 -4.34
N LEU A 57 20.57 14.72 -4.50
CA LEU A 57 19.91 15.26 -5.68
C LEU A 57 20.84 15.37 -6.90
N ALA A 58 22.14 15.57 -6.70
CA ALA A 58 23.13 15.69 -7.77
C ALA A 58 23.18 14.49 -8.73
N SER A 59 22.81 13.30 -8.26
CA SER A 59 22.77 12.07 -9.04
C SER A 59 21.39 11.73 -9.63
N ARG A 60 20.43 12.67 -9.57
CA ARG A 60 19.04 12.45 -9.97
C ARG A 60 18.58 13.47 -11.01
N PRO A 61 17.60 13.12 -11.85
CA PRO A 61 16.88 14.12 -12.64
C PRO A 61 16.24 15.18 -11.74
N ASP A 62 16.13 16.41 -12.23
CA ASP A 62 15.54 17.53 -11.48
C ASP A 62 14.00 17.41 -11.39
N PHE A 63 13.50 16.29 -10.85
CA PHE A 63 12.08 16.03 -10.70
C PHE A 63 11.58 16.39 -9.30
N ASN A 64 10.34 16.84 -9.23
CA ASN A 64 9.70 17.27 -8.00
C ASN A 64 9.61 16.14 -6.96
N ILE A 65 9.40 14.89 -7.38
CA ILE A 65 9.41 13.75 -6.47
C ILE A 65 10.73 13.65 -5.69
N TYR A 66 11.88 13.79 -6.35
CA TYR A 66 13.18 13.69 -5.68
C TYR A 66 13.41 14.87 -4.74
N LYS A 67 13.05 16.08 -5.16
CA LYS A 67 13.14 17.29 -4.34
C LYS A 67 12.23 17.23 -3.12
N THR A 68 11.05 16.62 -3.25
CA THR A 68 10.15 16.41 -2.11
C THR A 68 10.68 15.34 -1.15
N LEU A 69 11.18 14.22 -1.67
CA LEU A 69 11.73 13.14 -0.83
C LEU A 69 13.07 13.48 -0.20
N ALA A 70 13.80 14.47 -0.73
CA ALA A 70 15.03 14.96 -0.12
C ALA A 70 14.83 15.63 1.25
N HIS A 71 13.61 15.88 1.68
CA HIS A 71 13.33 16.22 3.08
C HIS A 71 13.69 15.09 4.05
N ASP A 72 13.72 13.83 3.58
CA ASP A 72 14.15 12.66 4.36
C ASP A 72 15.14 11.81 3.55
N VAL A 73 16.41 12.20 3.61
CA VAL A 73 17.49 11.54 2.85
C VAL A 73 17.71 10.10 3.32
N ASP A 74 17.58 9.83 4.61
CA ASP A 74 17.77 8.49 5.17
C ASP A 74 16.71 7.51 4.64
N LEU A 75 15.44 7.87 4.72
CA LEU A 75 14.34 7.09 4.13
C LEU A 75 14.58 6.88 2.64
N TYR A 76 14.91 7.96 1.91
CA TYR A 76 15.16 7.88 0.48
C TYR A 76 16.29 6.89 0.12
N ASN A 77 17.42 6.97 0.82
CA ASN A 77 18.55 6.08 0.59
C ASN A 77 18.27 4.61 0.90
N ARG A 78 17.34 4.34 1.82
CA ARG A 78 16.90 2.97 2.16
C ARG A 78 15.86 2.42 1.18
N TRP A 79 14.96 3.28 0.69
CA TRP A 79 13.89 2.91 -0.23
C TRP A 79 14.33 2.89 -1.72
N SER A 80 15.13 3.87 -2.16
CA SER A 80 15.45 4.06 -3.59
C SER A 80 16.16 2.88 -4.28
N PRO A 81 16.96 2.03 -3.59
CA PRO A 81 17.51 0.83 -4.22
C PRO A 81 16.45 -0.14 -4.73
N LEU A 82 15.31 -0.27 -4.03
CA LEU A 82 14.18 -1.10 -4.48
C LEU A 82 13.53 -0.49 -5.74
N GLY A 83 13.28 0.82 -5.74
CA GLY A 83 12.75 1.52 -6.91
C GLY A 83 13.68 1.38 -8.13
N ARG A 84 14.99 1.50 -7.93
CA ARG A 84 15.98 1.32 -9.00
C ARG A 84 15.99 -0.11 -9.54
N PHE A 85 15.93 -1.12 -8.66
CA PHE A 85 15.83 -2.50 -9.10
C PHE A 85 14.61 -2.70 -10.02
N ILE A 86 13.45 -2.19 -9.63
CA ILE A 86 12.21 -2.32 -10.40
C ILE A 86 12.31 -1.62 -11.77
N LEU A 87 12.94 -0.44 -11.81
CA LEU A 87 13.08 0.33 -13.05
C LEU A 87 14.12 -0.27 -14.01
N ASP A 88 15.30 -0.62 -13.49
CA ASP A 88 16.48 -0.90 -14.30
C ASP A 88 16.99 -2.35 -14.17
N GLY A 89 16.71 -3.01 -13.06
CA GLY A 89 17.22 -4.35 -12.72
C GLY A 89 16.22 -5.48 -12.91
N SER A 90 14.96 -5.18 -13.18
CA SER A 90 13.90 -6.17 -13.37
C SER A 90 14.08 -6.96 -14.68
N SER A 91 13.82 -8.25 -14.62
CA SER A 91 13.81 -9.14 -15.79
C SER A 91 12.51 -9.08 -16.61
N LEU A 92 11.53 -8.29 -16.17
CA LEU A 92 10.28 -8.13 -16.89
C LEU A 92 10.49 -7.35 -18.20
N PRO A 93 9.86 -7.77 -19.30
CA PRO A 93 9.87 -6.99 -20.53
C PRO A 93 9.36 -5.56 -20.29
N PRO A 94 9.99 -4.52 -20.86
CA PRO A 94 9.62 -3.12 -20.60
C PRO A 94 8.12 -2.85 -20.80
N ARG A 95 7.50 -3.38 -21.85
CA ARG A 95 6.08 -3.22 -22.14
C ARG A 95 5.20 -3.79 -21.01
N GLU A 96 5.50 -4.99 -20.56
CA GLU A 96 4.74 -5.67 -19.50
C GLU A 96 4.90 -4.94 -18.17
N ARG A 97 6.09 -4.44 -17.88
CA ARG A 97 6.40 -3.64 -16.68
C ARG A 97 5.64 -2.33 -16.66
N GLU A 98 5.63 -1.56 -17.76
CA GLU A 98 4.90 -0.28 -17.85
C GLU A 98 3.38 -0.47 -17.77
N ILE A 99 2.82 -1.56 -18.32
CA ILE A 99 1.41 -1.90 -18.16
C ILE A 99 1.06 -2.05 -16.67
N VAL A 100 1.89 -2.75 -15.89
CA VAL A 100 1.68 -2.93 -14.45
C VAL A 100 1.77 -1.59 -13.70
N MET A 101 2.77 -0.78 -14.01
CA MET A 101 2.99 0.54 -13.36
C MET A 101 1.84 1.50 -13.66
N LEU A 102 1.51 1.69 -14.93
CA LEU A 102 0.43 2.57 -15.35
C LEU A 102 -0.93 2.14 -14.81
N ARG A 103 -1.22 0.82 -14.82
CA ARG A 103 -2.48 0.33 -14.24
C ARG A 103 -2.58 0.65 -12.75
N MET A 104 -1.50 0.45 -11.99
CA MET A 104 -1.51 0.79 -10.55
C MET A 104 -1.63 2.30 -10.34
N GLY A 105 -0.92 3.11 -11.12
CA GLY A 105 -1.04 4.58 -11.09
C GLY A 105 -2.47 5.04 -11.35
N TRP A 106 -3.14 4.43 -12.34
CA TRP A 106 -4.55 4.67 -12.63
C TRP A 106 -5.46 4.30 -11.45
N LEU A 107 -5.33 3.08 -10.91
CA LEU A 107 -6.15 2.62 -9.79
C LEU A 107 -5.95 3.43 -8.50
N CYS A 108 -4.77 4.02 -8.34
CA CYS A 108 -4.44 4.91 -7.23
C CYS A 108 -4.76 6.39 -7.54
N GLN A 109 -5.21 6.72 -8.76
CA GLN A 109 -5.50 8.09 -9.18
C GLN A 109 -4.29 9.00 -8.97
N SER A 110 -3.10 8.53 -9.36
CA SER A 110 -1.85 9.26 -9.24
C SER A 110 -1.48 9.89 -10.58
N GLU A 111 -1.83 11.17 -10.74
CA GLU A 111 -1.58 11.89 -11.99
C GLU A 111 -0.09 12.04 -12.29
N TYR A 112 0.73 12.27 -11.25
CA TYR A 112 2.18 12.36 -11.43
C TYR A 112 2.77 11.05 -11.95
N GLU A 113 2.39 9.93 -11.34
CA GLU A 113 2.85 8.61 -11.73
C GLU A 113 2.44 8.28 -13.17
N TRP A 114 1.17 8.55 -13.46
CA TRP A 114 0.64 8.37 -14.81
C TRP A 114 1.41 9.16 -15.85
N ALA A 115 1.62 10.46 -15.63
CA ALA A 115 2.27 11.33 -16.58
C ALA A 115 3.74 10.93 -16.84
N GLN A 116 4.49 10.58 -15.79
CA GLN A 116 5.87 10.12 -15.93
C GLN A 116 5.94 8.81 -16.70
N HIS A 117 5.11 7.83 -16.33
CA HIS A 117 5.16 6.49 -16.92
C HIS A 117 4.51 6.43 -18.31
N ALA A 118 3.51 7.24 -18.64
CA ALA A 118 3.00 7.36 -20.00
C ALA A 118 4.09 7.84 -20.96
N ARG A 119 4.92 8.81 -20.55
CA ARG A 119 6.07 9.28 -21.32
C ARG A 119 7.11 8.16 -21.51
N ILE A 120 7.47 7.44 -20.43
CA ILE A 120 8.45 6.33 -20.48
C ILE A 120 7.91 5.19 -21.35
N ALA A 121 6.65 4.83 -21.18
CA ALA A 121 5.99 3.76 -21.90
C ALA A 121 6.00 3.99 -23.42
N LYS A 122 5.75 5.23 -23.86
CA LYS A 122 5.85 5.61 -25.27
C LYS A 122 7.27 5.56 -25.78
N ALA A 123 8.22 6.10 -25.01
CA ALA A 123 9.60 6.26 -25.46
C ALA A 123 10.41 4.92 -25.43
N GLN A 124 10.13 4.04 -24.49
CA GLN A 124 11.00 2.91 -24.16
C GLN A 124 10.30 1.54 -24.18
N ALA A 125 8.97 1.50 -24.07
CA ALA A 125 8.21 0.24 -23.96
C ALA A 125 7.31 -0.02 -25.17
N GLY A 126 7.29 0.87 -26.17
CA GLY A 126 6.53 0.71 -27.41
C GLY A 126 5.01 0.74 -27.21
N LEU A 127 4.51 1.37 -26.12
CA LEU A 127 3.07 1.57 -25.94
C LEU A 127 2.61 2.79 -26.75
N SER A 128 1.54 2.61 -27.50
CA SER A 128 0.86 3.71 -28.19
C SER A 128 -0.03 4.51 -27.22
N ASN A 129 -0.47 5.69 -27.62
CA ASN A 129 -1.49 6.44 -26.86
C ASN A 129 -2.77 5.61 -26.66
N GLN A 130 -3.15 4.79 -27.65
CA GLN A 130 -4.30 3.92 -27.54
C GLN A 130 -4.08 2.82 -26.49
N ASP A 131 -2.87 2.23 -26.43
CA ASP A 131 -2.55 1.25 -25.38
C ASP A 131 -2.62 1.89 -24.00
N ILE A 132 -2.06 3.09 -23.85
CA ILE A 132 -2.07 3.81 -22.56
C ILE A 132 -3.50 4.11 -22.12
N HIS A 133 -4.36 4.62 -23.03
CA HIS A 133 -5.77 4.84 -22.71
C HIS A 133 -6.47 3.53 -22.32
N ARG A 134 -6.22 2.46 -23.07
CA ARG A 134 -6.76 1.12 -22.81
C ARG A 134 -6.35 0.55 -21.44
N ILE A 135 -5.18 0.93 -20.91
CA ILE A 135 -4.78 0.56 -19.54
C ILE A 135 -5.79 1.10 -18.51
N ALA A 136 -6.29 2.32 -18.70
CA ALA A 136 -7.32 2.89 -17.84
C ALA A 136 -8.65 2.13 -17.93
N GLU A 137 -9.06 1.70 -19.13
CA GLU A 137 -10.24 0.87 -19.32
C GLU A 137 -10.11 -0.50 -18.62
N GLY A 138 -8.88 -1.03 -18.54
CA GLY A 138 -8.55 -2.23 -17.76
C GLY A 138 -8.58 -3.55 -18.53
N PRO A 139 -8.65 -4.69 -17.79
CA PRO A 139 -8.47 -6.01 -18.39
C PRO A 139 -9.60 -6.43 -19.35
N ALA A 140 -10.77 -5.78 -19.30
CA ALA A 140 -11.88 -6.08 -20.18
C ALA A 140 -11.78 -5.41 -21.55
N ALA A 141 -10.90 -4.42 -21.72
CA ALA A 141 -10.73 -3.70 -22.97
C ALA A 141 -10.29 -4.63 -24.10
N ALA A 142 -10.79 -4.36 -25.31
CA ALA A 142 -10.41 -5.12 -26.49
C ALA A 142 -8.95 -4.81 -26.92
N GLY A 143 -8.29 -5.79 -27.55
CA GLY A 143 -6.95 -5.62 -28.12
C GLY A 143 -5.79 -5.95 -27.20
N TRP A 144 -6.02 -6.39 -25.97
CA TRP A 144 -4.99 -6.99 -25.12
C TRP A 144 -4.73 -8.45 -25.52
N SER A 145 -3.47 -8.86 -25.51
CA SER A 145 -3.14 -10.28 -25.45
C SER A 145 -3.67 -10.90 -24.15
N ASP A 146 -3.86 -12.21 -24.12
CA ASP A 146 -4.33 -12.91 -22.91
C ASP A 146 -3.39 -12.69 -21.71
N PHE A 147 -2.09 -12.55 -21.99
CA PHE A 147 -1.11 -12.33 -20.94
C PHE A 147 -1.13 -10.88 -20.40
N GLU A 148 -1.25 -9.88 -21.27
CA GLU A 148 -1.41 -8.48 -20.84
C GLU A 148 -2.69 -8.30 -20.03
N ARG A 149 -3.77 -8.95 -20.43
CA ARG A 149 -5.03 -9.03 -19.68
C ARG A 149 -4.81 -9.65 -18.29
N THR A 150 -3.98 -10.68 -18.21
CA THR A 150 -3.62 -11.32 -16.94
C THR A 150 -2.83 -10.38 -16.03
N LEU A 151 -1.87 -9.61 -16.57
CA LEU A 151 -1.13 -8.61 -15.81
C LEU A 151 -2.04 -7.51 -15.26
N LEU A 152 -2.94 -6.98 -16.08
CA LEU A 152 -3.91 -5.97 -15.65
C LEU A 152 -4.82 -6.51 -14.53
N ARG A 153 -5.30 -7.75 -14.67
CA ARG A 153 -6.10 -8.42 -13.64
C ARG A 153 -5.32 -8.61 -12.34
N MET A 154 -4.05 -9.01 -12.43
CA MET A 154 -3.17 -9.11 -11.27
C MET A 154 -3.09 -7.78 -10.51
N VAL A 155 -2.93 -6.66 -11.21
CA VAL A 155 -2.85 -5.34 -10.59
C VAL A 155 -4.17 -4.98 -9.91
N ASP A 156 -5.31 -5.23 -10.56
CA ASP A 156 -6.64 -5.00 -9.99
C ASP A 156 -6.85 -5.83 -8.71
N GLU A 157 -6.50 -7.11 -8.73
CA GLU A 157 -6.59 -8.01 -7.57
C GLU A 157 -5.70 -7.55 -6.42
N LEU A 158 -4.45 -7.16 -6.70
CA LEU A 158 -3.53 -6.63 -5.69
C LEU A 158 -4.07 -5.33 -5.07
N ARG A 159 -4.60 -4.42 -5.89
CA ARG A 159 -5.13 -3.15 -5.42
C ARG A 159 -6.38 -3.33 -4.54
N TYR A 160 -7.30 -4.23 -4.92
CA TYR A 160 -8.59 -4.35 -4.26
C TYR A 160 -8.69 -5.51 -3.28
N ASP A 161 -8.12 -6.67 -3.59
CA ASP A 161 -8.20 -7.86 -2.74
C ASP A 161 -6.90 -8.13 -1.94
N THR A 162 -5.83 -7.41 -2.24
CA THR A 162 -4.51 -7.58 -1.60
C THR A 162 -3.90 -8.97 -1.79
N MET A 163 -4.35 -9.72 -2.78
CA MET A 163 -3.88 -11.05 -3.09
C MET A 163 -4.15 -11.40 -4.55
N ILE A 164 -3.20 -12.04 -5.21
CA ILE A 164 -3.39 -12.62 -6.54
C ILE A 164 -4.27 -13.87 -6.42
N SER A 165 -5.37 -13.93 -7.19
CA SER A 165 -6.25 -15.10 -7.22
C SER A 165 -5.53 -16.33 -7.80
N GLU A 166 -6.08 -17.53 -7.53
CA GLU A 166 -5.51 -18.78 -8.05
C GLU A 166 -5.51 -18.82 -9.59
N ALA A 167 -6.58 -18.34 -10.21
CA ALA A 167 -6.67 -18.30 -11.66
C ALA A 167 -5.62 -17.38 -12.28
N THR A 168 -5.43 -16.19 -11.72
CA THR A 168 -4.43 -15.22 -12.19
C THR A 168 -3.02 -15.71 -11.91
N TRP A 169 -2.77 -16.31 -10.74
CA TRP A 169 -1.49 -16.92 -10.42
C TRP A 169 -1.09 -18.00 -11.44
N ASN A 170 -1.99 -18.92 -11.74
CA ASN A 170 -1.72 -20.00 -12.70
C ASN A 170 -1.47 -19.46 -14.10
N ALA A 171 -2.22 -18.43 -14.53
CA ALA A 171 -2.01 -17.79 -15.83
C ALA A 171 -0.67 -17.04 -15.90
N LEU A 172 -0.24 -16.37 -14.82
CA LEU A 172 1.11 -15.79 -14.74
C LEU A 172 2.19 -16.86 -14.81
N ARG A 173 2.06 -17.95 -14.05
CA ARG A 173 3.02 -19.04 -13.99
C ARG A 173 3.14 -19.83 -15.30
N ALA A 174 2.15 -19.77 -16.16
CA ALA A 174 2.23 -20.36 -17.50
C ALA A 174 3.28 -19.68 -18.40
N LYS A 175 3.62 -18.41 -18.12
CA LYS A 175 4.62 -17.64 -18.89
C LYS A 175 5.82 -17.21 -18.06
N TYR A 176 5.61 -16.82 -16.81
CA TYR A 176 6.64 -16.26 -15.92
C TYR A 176 7.26 -17.33 -15.02
N SER A 177 8.55 -17.21 -14.77
CA SER A 177 9.23 -17.87 -13.66
C SER A 177 8.66 -17.38 -12.31
N VAL A 178 8.97 -18.08 -11.21
CA VAL A 178 8.61 -17.61 -9.86
C VAL A 178 9.21 -16.23 -9.60
N GLN A 179 10.46 -16.02 -10.01
CA GLN A 179 11.13 -14.72 -9.83
C GLN A 179 10.40 -13.60 -10.58
N GLN A 180 10.02 -13.83 -11.83
CA GLN A 180 9.28 -12.84 -12.60
C GLN A 180 7.89 -12.54 -12.01
N VAL A 181 7.20 -13.53 -11.45
CA VAL A 181 5.93 -13.27 -10.74
C VAL A 181 6.18 -12.41 -9.48
N ILE A 182 7.25 -12.70 -8.74
CA ILE A 182 7.65 -11.87 -7.59
C ILE A 182 7.98 -10.44 -8.05
N GLU A 183 8.71 -10.27 -9.15
CA GLU A 183 9.03 -8.95 -9.72
C GLU A 183 7.76 -8.18 -10.13
N ALA A 184 6.82 -8.83 -10.82
CA ALA A 184 5.56 -8.21 -11.24
C ALA A 184 4.71 -7.77 -10.04
N LEU A 185 4.64 -8.61 -8.98
CA LEU A 185 4.00 -8.29 -7.73
C LEU A 185 4.65 -7.07 -7.06
N TYR A 186 5.98 -7.08 -6.92
CA TYR A 186 6.71 -5.97 -6.30
C TYR A 186 6.67 -4.70 -7.14
N THR A 187 6.61 -4.80 -8.47
CA THR A 187 6.37 -3.66 -9.35
C THR A 187 5.01 -3.01 -9.02
N ALA A 188 3.93 -3.78 -9.00
CA ALA A 188 2.61 -3.27 -8.64
C ALA A 188 2.60 -2.67 -7.21
N ALA A 189 3.18 -3.37 -6.25
CA ALA A 189 3.21 -2.95 -4.85
C ALA A 189 4.04 -1.68 -4.62
N GLN A 190 5.19 -1.55 -5.28
CA GLN A 190 6.03 -0.35 -5.26
C GLN A 190 5.29 0.85 -5.82
N TYR A 191 4.60 0.68 -6.94
CA TYR A 191 3.86 1.76 -7.59
C TYR A 191 2.59 2.15 -6.84
N GLN A 192 2.03 1.25 -6.05
CA GLN A 192 1.00 1.60 -5.06
C GLN A 192 1.56 2.49 -3.94
N LEU A 193 2.72 2.14 -3.37
CA LEU A 193 3.38 2.96 -2.35
C LEU A 193 3.75 4.34 -2.90
N VAL A 194 4.38 4.40 -4.10
CA VAL A 194 4.76 5.67 -4.72
C VAL A 194 3.54 6.54 -4.97
N SER A 195 2.47 5.96 -5.50
CA SER A 195 1.20 6.69 -5.69
C SER A 195 0.63 7.24 -4.38
N MET A 196 0.67 6.46 -3.29
CA MET A 196 0.28 6.94 -1.95
C MET A 196 1.11 8.15 -1.52
N ALA A 197 2.42 8.12 -1.76
CA ALA A 197 3.32 9.22 -1.43
C ALA A 197 3.05 10.44 -2.31
N LEU A 198 3.06 10.30 -3.64
CA LEU A 198 2.81 11.39 -4.58
C LEU A 198 1.50 12.11 -4.29
N ASN A 199 0.43 11.35 -4.10
CA ASN A 199 -0.89 11.89 -3.82
C ASN A 199 -0.93 12.62 -2.47
N SER A 200 -0.42 11.99 -1.40
CA SER A 200 -0.56 12.52 -0.03
C SER A 200 0.37 13.69 0.25
N LEU A 201 1.59 13.68 -0.30
CA LEU A 201 2.54 14.78 -0.19
C LEU A 201 2.22 15.93 -1.16
N GLY A 202 1.37 15.69 -2.14
CA GLY A 202 0.94 16.67 -3.13
C GLY A 202 2.02 17.00 -4.15
N VAL A 203 2.78 16.01 -4.61
CA VAL A 203 3.84 16.23 -5.60
C VAL A 203 3.23 16.68 -6.91
N GLN A 204 3.59 17.90 -7.35
CA GLN A 204 3.08 18.51 -8.57
C GLN A 204 3.86 18.03 -9.78
N LEU A 205 3.21 18.01 -10.96
CA LEU A 205 3.84 17.59 -12.21
C LEU A 205 5.08 18.42 -12.53
N ASP A 206 6.08 17.76 -13.09
CA ASP A 206 7.25 18.44 -13.63
C ASP A 206 6.89 19.15 -14.95
N PRO A 207 7.59 20.26 -15.30
CA PRO A 207 7.39 20.91 -16.58
C PRO A 207 7.58 19.95 -17.77
N GLY A 208 6.73 20.06 -18.78
CA GLY A 208 6.79 19.24 -19.99
C GLY A 208 6.13 17.87 -19.89
N LEU A 209 5.49 17.53 -18.75
CA LEU A 209 4.63 16.36 -18.65
C LEU A 209 3.21 16.74 -19.12
N GLU A 210 2.77 16.18 -20.24
CA GLU A 210 1.50 16.51 -20.89
C GLU A 210 0.42 15.45 -20.68
N ASP A 211 0.82 14.20 -20.49
CA ASP A 211 -0.12 13.08 -20.30
C ASP A 211 -0.88 13.23 -18.98
N ARG A 212 -2.20 13.25 -19.08
CA ARG A 212 -3.11 13.35 -17.92
C ARG A 212 -3.83 12.04 -17.71
N LEU A 213 -4.28 11.81 -16.48
CA LEU A 213 -5.17 10.69 -16.19
C LEU A 213 -6.41 10.78 -17.10
N PRO A 214 -6.77 9.71 -17.83
CA PRO A 214 -8.03 9.65 -18.55
C PRO A 214 -9.22 9.87 -17.62
N LYS A 215 -10.19 10.67 -18.03
CA LYS A 215 -11.36 11.05 -17.20
C LYS A 215 -12.55 10.12 -17.36
N ASP A 216 -12.52 9.25 -18.35
CA ASP A 216 -13.62 8.42 -18.84
C ASP A 216 -13.51 6.95 -18.39
N GLY A 217 -12.50 6.58 -17.65
CA GLY A 217 -12.35 5.23 -17.09
C GLY A 217 -13.12 5.04 -15.78
N ALA A 218 -13.96 4.01 -15.71
CA ALA A 218 -14.64 3.65 -14.47
C ALA A 218 -13.68 2.95 -13.51
N LEU A 219 -13.44 3.55 -12.34
CA LEU A 219 -12.73 2.87 -11.27
C LEU A 219 -13.61 1.76 -10.68
N PRO A 220 -13.07 0.55 -10.52
CA PRO A 220 -13.75 -0.46 -9.73
C PRO A 220 -13.99 0.06 -8.31
N ALA A 221 -15.16 -0.25 -7.74
CA ALA A 221 -15.45 0.15 -6.35
C ALA A 221 -14.38 -0.38 -5.39
N PRO A 222 -13.83 0.46 -4.49
CA PRO A 222 -12.82 0.03 -3.54
C PRO A 222 -13.36 -1.12 -2.67
N ALA A 223 -12.61 -2.21 -2.56
CA ALA A 223 -12.91 -3.24 -1.60
C ALA A 223 -12.56 -2.71 -0.20
N THR A 224 -13.54 -2.65 0.67
CA THR A 224 -13.34 -2.20 2.06
C THR A 224 -12.64 -3.25 2.91
N GLN A 225 -12.70 -4.52 2.50
CA GLN A 225 -12.03 -5.65 3.13
C GLN A 225 -11.64 -6.70 2.07
N PRO A 226 -10.62 -7.53 2.36
CA PRO A 226 -10.25 -8.63 1.49
C PRO A 226 -11.43 -9.60 1.29
N LYS A 227 -11.71 -9.94 0.02
CA LYS A 227 -12.84 -10.82 -0.34
C LYS A 227 -12.44 -12.29 -0.39
N SER A 228 -11.18 -12.56 -0.78
CA SER A 228 -10.71 -13.93 -0.96
C SER A 228 -10.19 -14.54 0.34
N PRO A 229 -10.48 -15.83 0.62
CA PRO A 229 -9.83 -16.55 1.71
C PRO A 229 -8.31 -16.56 1.52
N ARG A 230 -7.56 -16.34 2.59
CA ARG A 230 -6.09 -16.39 2.54
C ARG A 230 -5.60 -17.82 2.34
N LEU A 231 -4.45 -17.96 1.70
CA LEU A 231 -3.88 -19.27 1.36
C LEU A 231 -3.46 -20.03 2.62
N LYS A 232 -3.82 -21.31 2.68
CA LYS A 232 -3.46 -22.20 3.80
C LYS A 232 -2.13 -22.94 3.55
N GLN A 233 -1.58 -22.82 2.34
CA GLN A 233 -0.32 -23.42 1.94
C GLN A 233 0.49 -22.40 1.13
N PRO A 234 1.83 -22.44 1.19
CA PRO A 234 2.65 -21.54 0.41
C PRO A 234 2.59 -21.86 -1.09
N ARG A 235 2.38 -20.86 -1.92
CA ARG A 235 2.60 -20.94 -3.39
C ARG A 235 4.09 -20.91 -3.73
N VAL A 236 4.86 -20.16 -2.94
CA VAL A 236 6.32 -20.13 -3.00
C VAL A 236 6.83 -20.60 -1.65
N PRO A 237 7.32 -21.85 -1.56
CA PRO A 237 7.80 -22.41 -0.30
C PRO A 237 9.00 -21.63 0.26
N PRO A 238 9.09 -21.46 1.59
CA PRO A 238 10.29 -20.92 2.23
C PRO A 238 11.46 -21.88 1.99
N LEU A 239 12.58 -21.36 1.51
CA LEU A 239 13.78 -22.18 1.25
C LEU A 239 14.33 -22.77 2.57
N ALA A 240 14.61 -24.06 2.55
CA ALA A 240 15.31 -24.71 3.65
C ALA A 240 16.75 -24.18 3.75
N GLU A 241 17.27 -23.99 4.96
CA GLU A 241 18.64 -23.45 5.16
C GLU A 241 19.72 -24.32 4.51
N SER A 242 19.50 -25.64 4.47
CA SER A 242 20.37 -26.60 3.78
C SER A 242 20.46 -26.38 2.26
N ALA A 243 19.42 -25.75 1.66
CA ALA A 243 19.33 -25.48 0.23
C ALA A 243 19.85 -24.09 -0.17
N TRP A 244 20.29 -23.25 0.77
CA TRP A 244 20.76 -21.91 0.46
C TRP A 244 22.09 -21.92 -0.29
N SER A 245 22.18 -21.10 -1.34
CA SER A 245 23.45 -20.79 -2.00
C SER A 245 24.36 -19.98 -1.06
N GLU A 246 25.63 -19.84 -1.45
CA GLU A 246 26.58 -18.99 -0.73
C GLU A 246 26.13 -17.51 -0.70
N GLU A 247 25.61 -17.00 -1.82
CA GLU A 247 25.03 -15.67 -1.93
C GLU A 247 23.87 -15.47 -0.95
N GLN A 248 22.94 -16.43 -0.89
CA GLN A 248 21.80 -16.38 0.03
C GLN A 248 22.23 -16.42 1.50
N ARG A 249 23.24 -17.24 1.85
CA ARG A 249 23.82 -17.25 3.20
C ARG A 249 24.44 -15.91 3.57
N LYS A 250 25.16 -15.28 2.63
CA LYS A 250 25.74 -13.95 2.82
C LYS A 250 24.65 -12.90 3.06
N LEU A 251 23.60 -12.88 2.25
CA LEU A 251 22.46 -11.96 2.42
C LEU A 251 21.80 -12.07 3.81
N ILE A 252 21.67 -13.27 4.33
CA ILE A 252 21.11 -13.48 5.68
C ILE A 252 22.11 -13.08 6.76
N ALA A 253 23.39 -13.41 6.62
CA ALA A 253 24.41 -13.05 7.59
C ALA A 253 24.55 -11.53 7.76
N GLU A 254 24.41 -10.76 6.69
CA GLU A 254 24.43 -9.29 6.71
C GLU A 254 23.31 -8.68 7.57
N GLN A 255 22.20 -9.41 7.80
CA GLN A 255 21.08 -8.93 8.60
C GLN A 255 21.32 -8.97 10.12
N LYS A 256 22.33 -9.71 10.57
CA LYS A 256 22.68 -9.88 12.00
C LYS A 256 21.45 -10.25 12.85
N LEU A 257 20.65 -11.20 12.37
CA LEU A 257 19.47 -11.68 13.08
C LEU A 257 19.87 -12.35 14.41
N THR A 258 19.07 -12.08 15.44
CA THR A 258 19.28 -12.68 16.77
C THR A 258 18.43 -13.93 17.02
N GLY A 259 17.69 -14.38 16.01
CA GLY A 259 16.77 -15.52 16.08
C GLY A 259 16.70 -16.30 14.77
N PRO A 260 15.78 -17.27 14.67
CA PRO A 260 15.59 -18.03 13.45
C PRO A 260 15.16 -17.14 12.28
N VAL A 261 15.57 -17.51 11.08
CA VAL A 261 15.17 -16.79 9.86
C VAL A 261 13.70 -17.08 9.56
N LEU A 262 12.88 -16.04 9.59
CA LEU A 262 11.44 -16.13 9.43
C LEU A 262 11.04 -16.55 8.00
N ASN A 263 9.87 -17.17 7.87
CA ASN A 263 9.33 -17.64 6.60
C ASN A 263 9.25 -16.56 5.53
N LEU A 264 8.95 -15.32 5.91
CA LEU A 264 8.99 -14.18 4.99
C LEU A 264 10.36 -14.07 4.29
N TYR A 265 11.43 -14.06 5.04
CA TYR A 265 12.79 -13.93 4.51
C TYR A 265 13.20 -15.18 3.72
N ARG A 266 12.91 -16.37 4.24
CA ARG A 266 13.17 -17.63 3.55
C ARG A 266 12.42 -17.77 2.23
N THR A 267 11.18 -17.26 2.15
CA THR A 267 10.42 -17.21 0.90
C THR A 267 11.01 -16.20 -0.07
N MET A 268 11.39 -15.01 0.41
CA MET A 268 11.97 -13.97 -0.44
C MET A 268 13.36 -14.33 -0.98
N LEU A 269 14.10 -15.24 -0.35
CA LEU A 269 15.35 -15.78 -0.89
C LEU A 269 15.18 -16.54 -2.21
N ASN A 270 13.95 -16.87 -2.64
CA ASN A 270 13.68 -17.35 -4.00
C ASN A 270 14.02 -16.28 -5.08
N HIS A 271 14.23 -15.02 -4.67
CA HIS A 271 14.67 -13.92 -5.52
C HIS A 271 15.78 -13.11 -4.84
N PRO A 272 17.04 -13.61 -4.82
CA PRO A 272 18.12 -13.01 -4.02
C PRO A 272 18.47 -11.58 -4.44
N VAL A 273 18.38 -11.23 -5.72
CA VAL A 273 18.70 -9.89 -6.23
C VAL A 273 17.72 -8.84 -5.72
N LEU A 274 16.41 -9.15 -5.68
CA LEU A 274 15.38 -8.28 -5.11
C LEU A 274 15.44 -8.24 -3.58
N TYR A 275 15.88 -9.34 -2.97
CA TYR A 275 15.88 -9.50 -1.52
C TYR A 275 16.63 -8.39 -0.79
N GLY A 276 17.87 -8.08 -1.21
CA GLY A 276 18.71 -7.08 -0.56
C GLY A 276 18.07 -5.68 -0.50
N PRO A 277 17.67 -5.10 -1.64
CA PRO A 277 16.96 -3.82 -1.69
C PRO A 277 15.68 -3.81 -0.84
N ARG A 278 14.87 -4.88 -0.96
CA ARG A 278 13.63 -5.03 -0.21
C ARG A 278 13.88 -5.07 1.31
N TYR A 279 14.89 -5.84 1.75
CA TYR A 279 15.25 -5.95 3.15
C TYR A 279 15.74 -4.62 3.73
N LYS A 280 16.59 -3.88 3.00
CA LYS A 280 17.09 -2.56 3.44
C LYS A 280 15.94 -1.59 3.76
N PHE A 281 14.96 -1.53 2.88
CA PHE A 281 13.80 -0.68 3.09
C PHE A 281 12.93 -1.14 4.28
N GLY A 282 12.59 -2.44 4.33
CA GLY A 282 11.77 -2.98 5.41
C GLY A 282 12.45 -2.88 6.78
N SER A 283 13.76 -3.11 6.83
CA SER A 283 14.56 -2.95 8.07
C SER A 283 14.56 -1.50 8.58
N TYR A 284 14.67 -0.52 7.66
CA TYR A 284 14.56 0.88 8.02
C TYR A 284 13.22 1.20 8.67
N LEU A 285 12.11 0.85 8.02
CA LEU A 285 10.78 1.10 8.56
C LEU A 285 10.56 0.48 9.95
N GLN A 286 11.18 -0.66 10.21
CA GLN A 286 11.02 -1.38 11.47
C GLN A 286 11.93 -0.87 12.58
N ARG A 287 13.18 -0.49 12.28
CA ARG A 287 14.24 -0.28 13.27
C ARG A 287 14.74 1.15 13.34
N ASP A 288 14.84 1.81 12.19
CA ASP A 288 15.54 3.09 12.05
C ASP A 288 14.57 4.26 11.79
N SER A 289 13.26 3.99 11.64
CA SER A 289 12.22 4.99 11.43
C SER A 289 12.18 6.02 12.57
N LEU A 290 11.95 7.28 12.22
CA LEU A 290 11.79 8.40 13.15
C LEU A 290 10.44 8.41 13.88
N LEU A 291 9.50 7.53 13.46
CA LEU A 291 8.20 7.43 14.11
C LEU A 291 8.31 6.89 15.54
N PRO A 292 7.58 7.48 16.49
CA PRO A 292 7.45 6.88 17.81
C PRO A 292 7.01 5.41 17.71
N PRO A 293 7.54 4.51 18.54
CA PRO A 293 7.21 3.08 18.46
C PRO A 293 5.69 2.79 18.44
N LYS A 294 4.90 3.49 19.26
CA LYS A 294 3.42 3.35 19.25
C LYS A 294 2.81 3.73 17.90
N THR A 295 3.20 4.86 17.34
CA THR A 295 2.71 5.34 16.03
C THR A 295 3.04 4.35 14.93
N ARG A 296 4.28 3.84 14.91
CA ARG A 296 4.74 2.85 13.94
C ARG A 296 3.91 1.56 14.04
N GLU A 297 3.74 1.00 15.23
CA GLU A 297 2.97 -0.24 15.39
C GLU A 297 1.46 -0.04 15.10
N LEU A 298 0.89 1.15 15.35
CA LEU A 298 -0.48 1.46 14.93
C LEU A 298 -0.65 1.36 13.41
N LEU A 299 0.28 1.97 12.65
CA LEU A 299 0.26 1.92 11.17
C LEU A 299 0.41 0.49 10.67
N ILE A 300 1.39 -0.25 11.21
CA ILE A 300 1.70 -1.61 10.78
C ILE A 300 0.51 -2.55 11.04
N MET A 301 0.04 -2.59 12.27
CA MET A 301 -1.04 -3.48 12.66
C MET A 301 -2.37 -3.11 12.00
N ARG A 302 -2.65 -1.80 11.83
CA ARG A 302 -3.85 -1.39 11.09
C ARG A 302 -3.76 -1.80 9.62
N THR A 303 -2.61 -1.61 8.98
CA THR A 303 -2.36 -2.06 7.61
C THR A 303 -2.52 -3.58 7.48
N ALA A 304 -1.98 -4.36 8.42
CA ALA A 304 -2.15 -5.82 8.46
C ALA A 304 -3.65 -6.20 8.56
N ALA A 305 -4.41 -5.53 9.42
CA ALA A 305 -5.85 -5.77 9.56
C ALA A 305 -6.62 -5.44 8.27
N LEU A 306 -6.33 -4.30 7.62
CA LEU A 306 -6.97 -3.86 6.39
C LEU A 306 -6.64 -4.74 5.18
N THR A 307 -5.47 -5.36 5.16
CA THR A 307 -5.00 -6.22 4.08
C THR A 307 -5.25 -7.71 4.34
N GLY A 308 -5.74 -8.08 5.53
CA GLY A 308 -5.91 -9.46 5.94
C GLY A 308 -4.59 -10.23 6.04
N ALA A 309 -3.47 -9.56 6.33
CA ALA A 309 -2.15 -10.16 6.47
C ALA A 309 -1.96 -10.69 7.91
N GLU A 310 -2.49 -11.89 8.19
CA GLU A 310 -2.40 -12.50 9.52
C GLU A 310 -0.94 -12.74 9.96
N TYR A 311 -0.06 -13.04 9.01
CA TYR A 311 1.37 -13.17 9.25
C TYR A 311 1.96 -11.91 9.86
N GLU A 312 1.69 -10.77 9.23
CA GLU A 312 2.21 -9.46 9.66
C GLU A 312 1.62 -9.08 11.03
N TRP A 313 0.32 -9.28 11.21
CA TRP A 313 -0.34 -9.08 12.50
C TRP A 313 0.35 -9.88 13.60
N GLY A 314 0.52 -11.19 13.40
CA GLY A 314 1.09 -12.09 14.42
C GLY A 314 2.49 -11.66 14.87
N HIS A 315 3.35 -11.27 13.93
CA HIS A 315 4.71 -10.83 14.24
C HIS A 315 4.77 -9.47 14.93
N HIS A 316 3.76 -8.61 14.74
CA HIS A 316 3.74 -7.27 15.33
C HIS A 316 3.02 -7.17 16.68
N VAL A 317 2.30 -8.19 17.13
CA VAL A 317 1.64 -8.18 18.46
C VAL A 317 2.66 -7.97 19.58
N GLU A 318 3.78 -8.69 19.59
CA GLU A 318 4.81 -8.54 20.63
C GLU A 318 5.47 -7.15 20.55
N ALA A 319 5.75 -6.65 19.34
CA ALA A 319 6.29 -5.32 19.14
C ALA A 319 5.35 -4.22 19.64
N ALA A 320 4.05 -4.35 19.39
CA ALA A 320 3.02 -3.45 19.90
C ALA A 320 2.95 -3.48 21.44
N GLN A 321 3.03 -4.65 22.05
CA GLN A 321 3.11 -4.77 23.52
C GLN A 321 4.35 -4.08 24.08
N LYS A 322 5.53 -4.28 23.47
CA LYS A 322 6.78 -3.58 23.83
C LYS A 322 6.69 -2.07 23.64
N ALA A 323 5.90 -1.62 22.65
CA ALA A 323 5.60 -0.20 22.44
C ALA A 323 4.60 0.36 23.46
N GLY A 324 4.06 -0.47 24.37
CA GLY A 324 3.19 -0.07 25.46
C GLY A 324 1.69 -0.14 25.14
N PHE A 325 1.28 -0.95 24.17
CA PHE A 325 -0.14 -1.26 23.96
C PHE A 325 -0.61 -2.40 24.86
N SER A 326 -1.76 -2.23 25.48
CA SER A 326 -2.49 -3.32 26.15
C SER A 326 -3.10 -4.29 25.13
N ALA A 327 -3.42 -5.50 25.58
CA ALA A 327 -4.11 -6.48 24.73
C ALA A 327 -5.47 -5.99 24.22
N GLU A 328 -6.15 -5.11 25.00
CA GLU A 328 -7.40 -4.49 24.58
C GLU A 328 -7.18 -3.46 23.48
N GLU A 329 -6.18 -2.60 23.60
CA GLU A 329 -5.81 -1.61 22.57
C GLU A 329 -5.41 -2.30 21.26
N ILE A 330 -4.64 -3.40 21.34
CA ILE A 330 -4.28 -4.21 20.18
C ILE A 330 -5.54 -4.73 19.46
N ARG A 331 -6.52 -5.30 20.18
CA ARG A 331 -7.79 -5.71 19.58
C ARG A 331 -8.55 -4.53 18.96
N ARG A 332 -8.52 -3.37 19.64
CA ARG A 332 -9.16 -2.15 19.18
C ARG A 332 -8.60 -1.60 17.87
N ILE A 333 -7.30 -1.82 17.57
CA ILE A 333 -6.69 -1.46 16.28
C ILE A 333 -7.48 -2.03 15.10
N LYS A 334 -7.95 -3.27 15.22
CA LYS A 334 -8.75 -3.92 14.17
C LYS A 334 -10.10 -3.22 13.96
N SER A 335 -10.71 -2.67 15.01
CA SER A 335 -11.96 -1.91 14.92
C SER A 335 -11.81 -0.54 14.24
N GLY A 336 -10.60 0.00 14.19
CA GLY A 336 -10.27 1.21 13.42
C GLY A 336 -10.32 2.52 14.21
N PRO A 337 -10.23 3.65 13.49
CA PRO A 337 -10.05 4.97 14.08
C PRO A 337 -11.24 5.48 14.91
N ASP A 338 -12.44 5.00 14.62
CA ASP A 338 -13.67 5.48 15.27
C ASP A 338 -14.03 4.68 16.52
N ALA A 339 -13.23 3.66 16.87
CA ALA A 339 -13.39 2.92 18.13
C ALA A 339 -13.09 3.83 19.32
N PRO A 340 -13.92 3.81 20.39
CA PRO A 340 -13.74 4.69 21.54
C PRO A 340 -12.41 4.41 22.26
N GLY A 341 -11.82 5.47 22.85
CA GLY A 341 -10.61 5.38 23.67
C GLY A 341 -9.29 5.62 22.92
N TRP A 342 -9.30 6.05 21.67
CA TRP A 342 -8.14 6.60 20.99
C TRP A 342 -7.96 8.09 21.32
N SER A 343 -6.71 8.54 21.44
CA SER A 343 -6.40 9.97 21.39
C SER A 343 -6.66 10.52 19.98
N GLU A 344 -6.76 11.86 19.85
CA GLU A 344 -6.87 12.52 18.53
C GLU A 344 -5.73 12.09 17.60
N GLU A 345 -4.51 12.04 18.13
CA GLU A 345 -3.31 11.61 17.42
C GLU A 345 -3.45 10.17 16.90
N HIS A 346 -3.73 9.22 17.79
CA HIS A 346 -3.81 7.80 17.44
C HIS A 346 -4.96 7.51 16.46
N ALA A 347 -6.12 8.17 16.65
CA ALA A 347 -7.23 8.07 15.70
C ALA A 347 -6.85 8.61 14.32
N ALA A 348 -6.08 9.71 14.24
CA ALA A 348 -5.60 10.25 12.96
C ALA A 348 -4.60 9.31 12.28
N VAL A 349 -3.70 8.68 13.03
CA VAL A 349 -2.75 7.67 12.51
C VAL A 349 -3.49 6.47 11.92
N LEU A 350 -4.46 5.92 12.64
CA LEU A 350 -5.29 4.81 12.15
C LEU A 350 -6.09 5.21 10.91
N ARG A 351 -6.65 6.44 10.90
CA ARG A 351 -7.39 6.97 9.75
C ARG A 351 -6.51 7.15 8.54
N ALA A 352 -5.27 7.59 8.71
CA ALA A 352 -4.30 7.68 7.62
C ALA A 352 -4.06 6.30 6.97
N ALA A 353 -3.91 5.23 7.75
CA ALA A 353 -3.78 3.88 7.22
C ALA A 353 -5.03 3.45 6.43
N ASP A 354 -6.24 3.75 6.94
CA ASP A 354 -7.51 3.46 6.28
C ASP A 354 -7.64 4.19 4.94
N GLU A 355 -7.33 5.49 4.93
CA GLU A 355 -7.39 6.35 3.76
C GLU A 355 -6.34 5.95 2.70
N LEU A 356 -5.10 5.68 3.10
CA LEU A 356 -4.05 5.20 2.22
C LEU A 356 -4.42 3.86 1.58
N ARG A 357 -4.98 2.93 2.37
CA ARG A 357 -5.42 1.65 1.83
C ARG A 357 -6.58 1.81 0.84
N ARG A 358 -7.59 2.60 1.18
CA ARG A 358 -8.80 2.76 0.38
C ARG A 358 -8.58 3.66 -0.82
N GLU A 359 -7.92 4.80 -0.63
CA GLU A 359 -7.87 5.87 -1.62
C GLU A 359 -6.47 6.19 -2.15
N ALA A 360 -5.42 5.55 -1.62
CA ALA A 360 -4.04 5.91 -1.88
C ALA A 360 -3.76 7.42 -1.62
N PHE A 361 -4.41 8.00 -0.63
CA PHE A 361 -4.36 9.41 -0.32
C PHE A 361 -4.78 9.67 1.14
N VAL A 362 -4.08 10.57 1.82
CA VAL A 362 -4.46 11.06 3.15
C VAL A 362 -5.30 12.33 2.99
N SER A 363 -6.53 12.33 3.52
CA SER A 363 -7.44 13.48 3.43
C SER A 363 -6.88 14.71 4.12
N GLU A 364 -7.38 15.90 3.74
CA GLU A 364 -6.94 17.17 4.35
C GLU A 364 -7.19 17.20 5.86
N ARG A 365 -8.34 16.70 6.29
CA ARG A 365 -8.68 16.60 7.71
C ARG A 365 -7.66 15.77 8.49
N THR A 366 -7.34 14.59 7.98
CA THR A 366 -6.39 13.67 8.62
C THR A 366 -4.98 14.26 8.59
N TRP A 367 -4.55 14.81 7.45
CA TRP A 367 -3.24 15.46 7.30
C TRP A 367 -3.05 16.62 8.27
N THR A 368 -4.01 17.53 8.34
CA THR A 368 -3.96 18.68 9.26
C THR A 368 -3.90 18.24 10.72
N THR A 369 -4.59 17.16 11.08
CA THR A 369 -4.50 16.61 12.44
C THR A 369 -3.11 16.03 12.70
N LEU A 370 -2.56 15.22 11.78
CA LEU A 370 -1.23 14.64 11.92
C LEU A 370 -0.14 15.72 12.03
N ALA A 371 -0.24 16.80 11.24
CA ALA A 371 0.71 17.90 11.24
C ALA A 371 0.78 18.68 12.58
N LYS A 372 -0.18 18.50 13.50
CA LYS A 372 -0.07 19.01 14.88
C LYS A 372 0.94 18.25 15.72
N TYR A 373 1.22 16.99 15.39
CA TYR A 373 2.01 16.05 16.19
C TYR A 373 3.33 15.66 15.53
N TYR A 374 3.40 15.73 14.19
CA TYR A 374 4.52 15.20 13.40
C TYR A 374 5.11 16.28 12.49
N ASP A 375 6.44 16.33 12.46
CA ASP A 375 7.20 17.16 11.52
C ASP A 375 7.16 16.56 10.08
N THR A 376 7.72 17.30 9.14
CA THR A 376 7.75 16.92 7.73
C THR A 376 8.31 15.51 7.49
N LYS A 377 9.43 15.13 8.16
CA LYS A 377 10.03 13.81 7.99
C LYS A 377 9.09 12.71 8.47
N ARG A 378 8.51 12.87 9.66
CA ARG A 378 7.58 11.90 10.22
C ARG A 378 6.28 11.79 9.42
N LEU A 379 5.79 12.89 8.84
CA LEU A 379 4.64 12.85 7.93
C LEU A 379 4.93 12.03 6.66
N ILE A 380 6.14 12.16 6.09
CA ILE A 380 6.60 11.31 4.98
C ILE A 380 6.65 9.84 5.44
N GLU A 381 7.26 9.57 6.60
CA GLU A 381 7.39 8.22 7.13
C GLU A 381 6.05 7.55 7.46
N ILE A 382 5.02 8.30 7.88
CA ILE A 382 3.66 7.76 8.07
C ILE A 382 3.16 7.12 6.76
N VAL A 383 3.29 7.84 5.65
CA VAL A 383 2.87 7.35 4.33
C VAL A 383 3.72 6.17 3.88
N TYR A 384 5.05 6.27 4.03
CA TYR A 384 5.99 5.20 3.63
C TYR A 384 5.86 3.95 4.50
N THR A 385 5.58 4.09 5.78
CA THR A 385 5.34 2.95 6.68
C THR A 385 4.08 2.20 6.26
N SER A 386 2.95 2.87 6.10
CA SER A 386 1.71 2.24 5.66
C SER A 386 1.85 1.63 4.26
N GLY A 387 2.47 2.33 3.31
CA GLY A 387 2.73 1.83 1.95
C GLY A 387 3.69 0.64 1.91
N GLY A 388 4.77 0.68 2.69
CA GLY A 388 5.77 -0.39 2.78
C GLY A 388 5.21 -1.68 3.40
N TYR A 389 4.37 -1.54 4.42
CA TYR A 389 3.68 -2.68 5.00
C TYR A 389 2.50 -3.18 4.15
N THR A 390 1.85 -2.30 3.38
CA THR A 390 0.94 -2.74 2.32
C THR A 390 1.68 -3.61 1.29
N MET A 391 2.85 -3.17 0.81
CA MET A 391 3.70 -3.96 -0.11
C MET A 391 4.07 -5.32 0.49
N THR A 392 4.44 -5.36 1.76
CA THR A 392 4.75 -6.62 2.47
C THR A 392 3.54 -7.53 2.53
N ALA A 393 2.37 -7.00 2.87
CA ALA A 393 1.12 -7.73 2.94
C ALA A 393 0.71 -8.33 1.59
N LEU A 394 0.86 -7.58 0.49
CA LEU A 394 0.60 -8.08 -0.87
C LEU A 394 1.47 -9.31 -1.19
N ALA A 395 2.75 -9.28 -0.80
CA ALA A 395 3.66 -10.41 -0.98
C ALA A 395 3.28 -11.59 -0.07
N ILE A 396 3.05 -11.35 1.23
CA ILE A 396 2.62 -12.37 2.19
C ILE A 396 1.40 -13.12 1.67
N ASN A 397 0.35 -12.37 1.30
CA ASN A 397 -0.92 -12.94 0.88
C ASN A 397 -0.80 -13.70 -0.45
N SER A 398 -0.12 -13.12 -1.45
CA SER A 398 -0.05 -13.69 -2.80
C SER A 398 0.91 -14.89 -2.90
N LEU A 399 2.02 -14.86 -2.17
CA LEU A 399 2.99 -15.96 -2.13
C LEU A 399 2.57 -17.06 -1.15
N GLY A 400 1.57 -16.79 -0.29
CA GLY A 400 1.04 -17.70 0.69
C GLY A 400 2.00 -17.94 1.87
N ILE A 401 2.68 -16.89 2.34
CA ILE A 401 3.63 -17.00 3.45
C ILE A 401 2.87 -17.36 4.72
N GLN A 402 3.22 -18.50 5.32
CA GLN A 402 2.54 -19.03 6.49
C GLN A 402 3.17 -18.51 7.77
N LEU A 403 2.33 -18.12 8.74
CA LEU A 403 2.74 -17.71 10.07
C LEU A 403 3.40 -18.88 10.80
N GLU A 404 4.53 -18.64 11.45
CA GLU A 404 5.23 -19.64 12.24
C GLU A 404 4.38 -20.09 13.44
N PRO A 405 4.56 -21.34 13.93
CA PRO A 405 3.86 -21.81 15.11
C PRO A 405 4.15 -20.95 16.35
N GLY A 406 3.13 -20.73 17.18
CA GLY A 406 3.25 -19.99 18.44
C GLY A 406 2.99 -18.49 18.35
N TYR A 407 2.92 -17.92 17.15
CA TYR A 407 2.54 -16.50 16.99
C TYR A 407 1.02 -16.30 17.07
N PRO A 408 0.57 -15.16 17.65
CA PRO A 408 -0.86 -14.85 17.74
C PRO A 408 -1.49 -14.61 16.37
N ARG A 409 -2.74 -15.04 16.23
CA ARG A 409 -3.55 -14.81 15.04
C ARG A 409 -4.45 -13.60 15.21
N PHE A 410 -5.18 -13.23 14.17
CA PHE A 410 -6.23 -12.23 14.29
C PHE A 410 -7.22 -12.59 15.40
N PRO A 411 -7.64 -11.60 16.22
CA PRO A 411 -8.67 -11.78 17.24
C PRO A 411 -10.05 -12.00 16.63
#